data_dc57dce2cd5b3c0f46dd7062f468dfbb
#
_entry.id   dc57dce2cd5b3c0f46dd7062f468dfbb
#
_cell.length_a   1.000
_cell.length_b   1.000
_cell.length_c   1.000
_cell.angle_alpha   90.00
_cell.angle_beta   90.00
_cell.angle_gamma   90.00
#
_symmetry.space_group_name_H-M   'P 1'
#
loop_
_entity.id
_entity.type
_entity.pdbx_description
1 polymer ?
#
loop_
_entity_poly.entity_id
_entity_poly.type
_entity_poly.pdbx_seq_one_letter_code
_entity_poly.pdbx_strand_id
1 'polypeptide(L)'
;MKLKQNNYKYLSILICTFSLFLCYGFSIYAKPPFEGTAYVDKDIIRKNDPSDFISLEYVGLVKENPYDYRADTWVAQDMFVFNVKYKHKKSTRVRVNTEFGNVKNAQRQAERYAFVVGQMPYILLRDLDTITIHKGKENFGGGNRDILVHTGSGDDLRRDGFLEEVIFHEGCHTSLDADAKENPAWEKARLLDDDFISAYALDFPHREDVAESCLMYFALKYRPDRIPNGIKNLILKTIPSRIDYFDKYVIFDNDTYVASLGVAPKTLGFNELSCGSEVITKSTGSGKSVGLKIFNNSNSTMLIHWLDYDGNRKLYHKIKSGGTVSQETSLLHPWLASSTNGTCLAMGIPVDNGIWVIN
;
A
#
# COMPACT_ATOMS: atom_id res chain seq x y z
N MET A 1 80.74 -44.79 29.34
CA MET A 1 80.71 -46.24 29.06
C MET A 1 79.49 -46.52 28.12
N LYS A 2 79.84 -46.88 26.92
CA LYS A 2 79.04 -47.56 25.84
C LYS A 2 77.53 -47.43 25.86
N LEU A 3 76.94 -46.63 24.88
CA LEU A 3 76.34 -46.99 23.62
C LEU A 3 75.37 -48.21 23.63
N LYS A 4 74.14 -47.94 23.23
CA LYS A 4 73.47 -48.73 22.19
C LYS A 4 72.41 -47.90 21.45
N GLN A 5 72.59 -47.74 20.13
CA GLN A 5 71.61 -47.31 19.16
C GLN A 5 70.47 -48.34 19.08
N ASN A 6 69.25 -47.84 18.91
CA ASN A 6 68.20 -48.60 18.22
C ASN A 6 67.37 -47.69 17.33
N ASN A 7 67.43 -48.02 16.04
CA ASN A 7 66.66 -47.43 14.95
C ASN A 7 65.19 -47.78 15.07
N TYR A 8 64.30 -46.83 15.00
CA TYR A 8 62.92 -47.05 14.63
C TYR A 8 62.56 -46.13 13.46
N LYS A 9 62.10 -46.82 12.36
CA LYS A 9 61.57 -46.25 11.14
C LYS A 9 60.28 -45.44 11.48
N TYR A 10 60.26 -44.18 11.15
CA TYR A 10 59.05 -43.38 11.20
C TYR A 10 58.22 -43.62 9.90
N LEU A 11 57.09 -44.23 10.09
CA LEU A 11 56.02 -44.36 9.09
C LEU A 11 55.26 -43.00 9.09
N SER A 12 55.43 -42.23 8.03
CA SER A 12 54.69 -40.95 7.85
C SER A 12 53.25 -41.24 7.52
N ILE A 13 52.36 -41.05 8.49
CA ILE A 13 50.91 -40.99 8.24
C ILE A 13 50.56 -39.54 7.88
N LEU A 14 50.25 -39.32 6.61
CA LEU A 14 49.71 -38.05 6.10
C LEU A 14 48.26 -37.95 6.52
N ILE A 15 47.97 -37.19 7.60
CA ILE A 15 46.61 -36.87 7.97
C ILE A 15 46.18 -35.66 7.14
N CYS A 16 45.38 -35.91 6.08
CA CYS A 16 44.66 -34.86 5.38
C CYS A 16 43.55 -34.35 6.28
N THR A 17 43.79 -33.27 6.99
CA THR A 17 42.71 -32.50 7.66
C THR A 17 41.94 -31.74 6.60
N PHE A 18 40.77 -32.25 6.26
CA PHE A 18 39.78 -31.57 5.42
C PHE A 18 39.14 -30.49 6.30
N SER A 19 39.68 -29.28 6.25
CA SER A 19 39.06 -28.12 6.86
C SER A 19 37.79 -27.76 6.09
N LEU A 20 36.64 -28.18 6.60
CA LEU A 20 35.37 -27.63 6.19
C LEU A 20 35.34 -26.13 6.60
N PHE A 21 35.68 -25.25 5.68
CA PHE A 21 35.30 -23.85 5.78
C PHE A 21 33.78 -23.80 5.58
N LEU A 22 33.03 -23.76 6.68
CA LEU A 22 31.68 -23.24 6.70
C LEU A 22 31.79 -21.75 6.32
N CYS A 23 31.63 -21.47 5.04
CA CYS A 23 31.33 -20.11 4.58
C CYS A 23 29.97 -19.72 5.15
N TYR A 24 29.95 -19.16 6.35
CA TYR A 24 28.85 -18.31 6.73
C TYR A 24 28.90 -17.13 5.77
N GLY A 25 28.07 -17.19 4.75
CA GLY A 25 27.80 -16.06 3.87
C GLY A 25 27.14 -14.97 4.71
N PHE A 26 27.95 -14.08 5.27
CA PHE A 26 27.44 -12.78 5.67
C PHE A 26 27.02 -12.09 4.38
N SER A 27 25.73 -12.05 4.09
CA SER A 27 25.20 -11.11 3.13
C SER A 27 25.58 -9.72 3.62
N ILE A 28 26.65 -9.17 3.07
CA ILE A 28 26.97 -7.76 3.26
C ILE A 28 25.98 -7.04 2.34
N TYR A 29 24.84 -6.60 2.89
CA TYR A 29 23.99 -5.68 2.18
C TYR A 29 24.81 -4.45 1.80
N ALA A 30 24.74 -4.03 0.56
CA ALA A 30 25.27 -2.73 0.17
C ALA A 30 24.53 -1.65 0.99
N LYS A 31 25.19 -0.50 1.25
CA LYS A 31 24.48 0.57 1.96
C LYS A 31 23.24 0.97 1.17
N PRO A 32 22.03 0.94 1.78
CA PRO A 32 20.81 1.35 1.13
C PRO A 32 20.90 2.78 0.54
N PRO A 33 20.24 3.06 -0.57
CA PRO A 33 20.40 4.35 -1.25
C PRO A 33 19.85 5.55 -0.49
N PHE A 34 18.88 5.31 0.42
CA PHE A 34 18.29 6.36 1.25
C PHE A 34 18.47 6.05 2.73
N GLU A 35 18.46 7.09 3.59
CA GLU A 35 18.40 6.90 5.04
C GLU A 35 16.98 6.51 5.46
N GLY A 36 15.95 7.16 4.89
CA GLY A 36 14.52 6.86 5.02
C GLY A 36 13.78 7.33 3.79
N THR A 37 12.58 6.82 3.55
CA THR A 37 11.76 7.12 2.39
C THR A 37 10.32 7.52 2.73
N ALA A 38 10.09 8.03 3.96
CA ALA A 38 8.83 8.69 4.30
C ALA A 38 8.55 9.88 3.36
N TYR A 39 9.60 10.42 2.74
CA TYR A 39 9.57 11.34 1.59
C TYR A 39 10.89 11.23 0.84
N VAL A 40 10.88 11.46 -0.48
CA VAL A 40 12.06 11.31 -1.34
C VAL A 40 12.30 12.54 -2.21
N ASP A 41 11.25 13.14 -2.74
CA ASP A 41 11.31 14.38 -3.51
C ASP A 41 10.10 15.25 -3.20
N LYS A 42 10.23 16.56 -3.45
CA LYS A 42 9.17 17.53 -3.13
C LYS A 42 7.95 17.34 -4.02
N ASP A 43 6.78 17.52 -3.41
CA ASP A 43 5.53 17.63 -4.15
C ASP A 43 5.20 16.40 -5.04
N ILE A 44 5.59 15.20 -4.65
CA ILE A 44 5.08 13.96 -5.25
C ILE A 44 3.56 13.92 -5.06
N ILE A 45 3.09 14.26 -3.86
CA ILE A 45 1.70 14.58 -3.59
C ILE A 45 1.63 16.07 -3.25
N ARG A 46 0.84 16.84 -3.99
CA ARG A 46 0.79 18.29 -3.83
C ARG A 46 -0.35 18.70 -2.92
N LYS A 47 -0.17 19.76 -2.16
CA LYS A 47 -1.20 20.36 -1.30
C LYS A 47 -2.54 20.64 -1.99
N ASN A 48 -2.53 20.81 -3.32
CA ASN A 48 -3.71 21.08 -4.12
C ASN A 48 -4.20 19.86 -4.91
N ASP A 49 -3.62 18.68 -4.69
CA ASP A 49 -4.14 17.45 -5.28
C ASP A 49 -5.52 17.15 -4.69
N PRO A 50 -6.38 16.46 -5.43
CA PRO A 50 -7.73 16.15 -4.97
C PRO A 50 -7.74 15.40 -3.64
N SER A 51 -8.77 15.69 -2.85
CA SER A 51 -9.03 15.05 -1.56
C SER A 51 -10.45 14.50 -1.53
N ASP A 52 -10.60 13.36 -0.90
CA ASP A 52 -11.91 12.75 -0.61
C ASP A 52 -12.60 13.37 0.61
N PHE A 53 -11.96 14.31 1.29
CA PHE A 53 -12.55 15.02 2.40
C PHE A 53 -13.82 15.77 1.97
N ILE A 54 -14.93 15.57 2.71
CA ILE A 54 -16.23 16.22 2.44
C ILE A 54 -16.56 17.22 3.53
N SER A 55 -16.56 16.80 4.80
CA SER A 55 -17.00 17.63 5.91
C SER A 55 -16.47 17.14 7.25
N LEU A 56 -16.52 18.04 8.21
CA LEU A 56 -16.16 17.82 9.60
C LEU A 56 -17.34 18.25 10.49
N GLU A 57 -17.69 17.42 11.49
CA GLU A 57 -18.72 17.67 12.46
C GLU A 57 -18.16 17.59 13.87
N TYR A 58 -18.31 18.66 14.67
CA TYR A 58 -17.87 18.65 16.07
C TYR A 58 -18.76 17.76 16.92
N VAL A 59 -18.16 16.80 17.61
CA VAL A 59 -18.86 15.86 18.51
C VAL A 59 -18.91 16.37 19.93
N GLY A 60 -17.84 17.00 20.43
CA GLY A 60 -17.73 17.44 21.79
C GLY A 60 -16.32 17.36 22.36
N LEU A 61 -16.19 17.70 23.63
CA LEU A 61 -15.02 17.43 24.44
C LEU A 61 -15.18 16.01 25.04
N VAL A 62 -14.33 15.09 24.63
CA VAL A 62 -14.46 13.65 24.95
C VAL A 62 -13.16 13.18 25.61
N LYS A 63 -13.28 12.37 26.65
CA LYS A 63 -12.14 11.69 27.25
C LYS A 63 -11.67 10.56 26.33
N GLU A 64 -10.45 10.70 25.82
CA GLU A 64 -9.79 9.78 24.91
C GLU A 64 -8.48 9.28 25.53
N ASN A 65 -7.90 8.23 24.98
CA ASN A 65 -6.59 7.71 25.41
C ASN A 65 -5.64 7.61 24.21
N PRO A 66 -5.22 8.75 23.61
CA PRO A 66 -4.27 8.74 22.50
C PRO A 66 -2.85 8.40 22.98
N TYR A 67 -2.02 7.89 22.05
CA TYR A 67 -0.58 7.88 22.26
C TYR A 67 -0.02 9.30 22.14
N ASP A 68 0.95 9.65 22.98
CA ASP A 68 1.63 10.93 22.95
C ASP A 68 3.14 10.71 22.97
N TYR A 69 3.84 10.95 21.86
CA TYR A 69 5.29 10.76 21.74
C TYR A 69 6.08 11.63 22.74
N ARG A 70 5.53 12.76 23.20
CA ARG A 70 6.16 13.62 24.21
C ARG A 70 6.24 12.95 25.57
N ALA A 71 5.29 12.09 25.87
CA ALA A 71 5.21 11.31 27.10
C ALA A 71 5.66 9.85 26.91
N ASP A 72 5.88 9.45 25.66
CA ASP A 72 6.21 8.07 25.23
C ASP A 72 5.24 7.02 25.80
N THR A 73 3.94 7.37 25.85
CA THR A 73 2.92 6.50 26.41
C THR A 73 1.50 6.92 25.97
N TRP A 74 0.53 6.06 26.29
CA TRP A 74 -0.91 6.35 26.14
C TRP A 74 -1.36 7.25 27.29
N VAL A 75 -1.95 8.43 26.97
CA VAL A 75 -2.34 9.45 27.93
C VAL A 75 -3.84 9.70 27.90
N ALA A 76 -4.53 9.33 28.98
CA ALA A 76 -5.96 9.61 29.13
C ALA A 76 -6.17 11.13 29.36
N GLN A 77 -6.82 11.79 28.39
CA GLN A 77 -7.04 13.24 28.42
C GLN A 77 -8.31 13.64 27.66
N ASP A 78 -8.78 14.85 27.95
CA ASP A 78 -9.87 15.42 27.18
C ASP A 78 -9.37 15.91 25.81
N MET A 79 -10.12 15.58 24.76
CA MET A 79 -9.81 15.93 23.37
C MET A 79 -11.02 16.60 22.72
N PHE A 80 -10.80 17.60 21.88
CA PHE A 80 -11.82 18.07 20.95
C PHE A 80 -12.00 17.02 19.85
N VAL A 81 -13.18 16.41 19.77
CA VAL A 81 -13.45 15.32 18.84
C VAL A 81 -14.36 15.77 17.72
N PHE A 82 -14.01 15.36 16.51
CA PHE A 82 -14.76 15.62 15.28
C PHE A 82 -14.99 14.33 14.51
N ASN A 83 -16.17 14.16 13.92
CA ASN A 83 -16.43 13.14 12.91
C ASN A 83 -16.05 13.69 11.53
N VAL A 84 -15.27 12.94 10.78
CA VAL A 84 -14.91 13.28 9.40
C VAL A 84 -15.69 12.41 8.44
N LYS A 85 -16.21 13.03 7.40
CA LYS A 85 -16.82 12.35 6.26
C LYS A 85 -15.89 12.41 5.05
N TYR A 86 -15.56 11.25 4.52
CA TYR A 86 -14.87 11.08 3.24
C TYR A 86 -15.82 10.49 2.19
N LYS A 87 -15.53 10.66 0.90
CA LYS A 87 -16.38 10.13 -0.20
C LYS A 87 -16.56 8.62 -0.14
N HIS A 88 -15.48 7.89 0.13
CA HIS A 88 -15.44 6.43 0.04
C HIS A 88 -15.32 5.72 1.38
N LYS A 89 -15.20 6.43 2.50
CA LYS A 89 -15.11 5.85 3.84
C LYS A 89 -16.26 6.33 4.73
N LYS A 90 -16.87 5.41 5.49
CA LYS A 90 -18.06 5.71 6.30
C LYS A 90 -17.82 6.73 7.40
N SER A 91 -16.72 6.58 8.16
CA SER A 91 -16.39 7.55 9.22
C SER A 91 -14.93 7.37 9.65
N THR A 92 -14.32 8.49 9.99
CA THR A 92 -13.04 8.60 10.70
C THR A 92 -13.23 9.66 11.74
N ARG A 93 -12.61 9.52 12.91
CA ARG A 93 -12.64 10.55 13.95
C ARG A 93 -11.34 11.34 13.93
N VAL A 94 -11.43 12.66 14.13
CA VAL A 94 -10.26 13.48 14.46
C VAL A 94 -10.35 13.86 15.91
N ARG A 95 -9.30 13.61 16.67
CA ARG A 95 -9.17 14.01 18.07
C ARG A 95 -8.01 14.97 18.19
N VAL A 96 -8.32 16.19 18.64
CA VAL A 96 -7.37 17.29 18.76
C VAL A 96 -7.16 17.62 20.22
N ASN A 97 -5.91 17.67 20.65
CA ASN A 97 -5.54 17.95 22.02
C ASN A 97 -6.08 19.31 22.49
N THR A 98 -6.54 19.39 23.74
CA THR A 98 -7.08 20.63 24.35
C THR A 98 -6.05 21.75 24.46
N GLU A 99 -4.78 21.47 24.31
CA GLU A 99 -3.69 22.47 24.24
C GLU A 99 -3.87 23.51 23.11
N PHE A 100 -4.73 23.25 22.11
CA PHE A 100 -5.11 24.25 21.10
C PHE A 100 -6.05 25.32 21.61
N GLY A 101 -6.54 25.21 22.85
CA GLY A 101 -7.23 26.21 23.64
C GLY A 101 -8.72 26.28 23.43
N ASN A 102 -9.25 26.19 22.22
CA ASN A 102 -10.68 26.22 21.94
C ASN A 102 -11.08 25.46 20.68
N VAL A 103 -12.39 25.17 20.56
CA VAL A 103 -12.94 24.37 19.44
C VAL A 103 -12.59 24.96 18.08
N LYS A 104 -12.62 26.28 17.91
CA LYS A 104 -12.33 26.94 16.64
C LYS A 104 -10.89 26.68 16.17
N ASN A 105 -9.95 26.74 17.11
CA ASN A 105 -8.54 26.43 16.80
C ASN A 105 -8.34 24.93 16.50
N ALA A 106 -8.97 24.08 17.30
CA ALA A 106 -8.94 22.63 17.09
C ALA A 106 -9.55 22.25 15.74
N GLN A 107 -10.68 22.85 15.37
CA GLN A 107 -11.35 22.61 14.09
C GLN A 107 -10.44 22.93 12.89
N ARG A 108 -9.71 24.06 12.94
CA ARG A 108 -8.76 24.41 11.86
C ARG A 108 -7.67 23.35 11.67
N GLN A 109 -7.18 22.74 12.76
CA GLN A 109 -6.21 21.65 12.66
C GLN A 109 -6.87 20.38 12.16
N ALA A 110 -8.05 20.06 12.66
CA ALA A 110 -8.81 18.90 12.22
C ALA A 110 -9.11 18.96 10.71
N GLU A 111 -9.59 20.08 10.19
CA GLU A 111 -9.84 20.30 8.76
C GLU A 111 -8.57 20.17 7.92
N ARG A 112 -7.46 20.77 8.39
CA ARG A 112 -6.17 20.73 7.71
C ARG A 112 -5.70 19.30 7.48
N TYR A 113 -5.63 18.49 8.55
CA TYR A 113 -5.10 17.14 8.46
C TYR A 113 -6.10 16.15 7.89
N ALA A 114 -7.41 16.33 8.13
CA ALA A 114 -8.43 15.53 7.46
C ALA A 114 -8.40 15.72 5.93
N PHE A 115 -8.13 16.93 5.45
CA PHE A 115 -7.95 17.18 4.01
C PHE A 115 -6.75 16.43 3.46
N VAL A 116 -5.57 16.51 4.10
CA VAL A 116 -4.35 15.83 3.66
C VAL A 116 -4.53 14.31 3.70
N VAL A 117 -5.11 13.77 4.77
CA VAL A 117 -5.46 12.35 4.88
C VAL A 117 -6.40 11.92 3.75
N GLY A 118 -7.35 12.74 3.36
CA GLY A 118 -8.25 12.48 2.23
C GLY A 118 -7.58 12.50 0.85
N GLN A 119 -6.33 12.92 0.75
CA GLN A 119 -5.52 12.84 -0.48
C GLN A 119 -4.89 11.46 -0.69
N MET A 120 -4.95 10.58 0.31
CA MET A 120 -4.49 9.20 0.18
C MET A 120 -5.48 8.34 -0.61
N PRO A 121 -5.02 7.31 -1.33
CA PRO A 121 -5.87 6.26 -1.89
C PRO A 121 -6.71 5.57 -0.80
N TYR A 122 -7.93 5.15 -1.15
CA TYR A 122 -8.85 4.53 -0.20
C TYR A 122 -8.24 3.35 0.57
N ILE A 123 -7.39 2.55 -0.07
CA ILE A 123 -6.76 1.41 0.60
C ILE A 123 -5.96 1.83 1.84
N LEU A 124 -5.37 3.01 1.83
CA LEU A 124 -4.63 3.56 2.99
C LEU A 124 -5.57 4.18 4.04
N LEU A 125 -6.81 4.47 3.66
CA LEU A 125 -7.86 4.91 4.57
C LEU A 125 -8.66 3.75 5.16
N ARG A 126 -8.57 2.56 4.57
CA ARG A 126 -9.44 1.40 4.87
C ARG A 126 -9.50 1.10 6.36
N ASP A 127 -8.36 1.04 7.00
CA ASP A 127 -8.21 0.67 8.40
C ASP A 127 -8.01 1.86 9.36
N LEU A 128 -8.08 3.07 8.85
CA LEU A 128 -7.92 4.28 9.65
C LEU A 128 -9.19 4.62 10.42
N ASP A 129 -9.18 4.53 11.74
CA ASP A 129 -10.29 4.92 12.61
C ASP A 129 -10.15 6.33 13.15
N THR A 130 -8.91 6.75 13.45
CA THR A 130 -8.65 8.03 14.09
C THR A 130 -7.49 8.79 13.45
N ILE A 131 -7.53 10.11 13.56
CA ILE A 131 -6.42 11.03 13.35
C ILE A 131 -6.21 11.76 14.66
N THR A 132 -5.05 11.61 15.27
CA THR A 132 -4.69 12.23 16.54
C THR A 132 -3.78 13.42 16.31
N ILE A 133 -4.12 14.60 16.88
CA ILE A 133 -3.40 15.84 16.63
C ILE A 133 -2.94 16.47 17.96
N HIS A 134 -1.63 16.56 18.12
CA HIS A 134 -0.94 17.26 19.21
C HIS A 134 -0.15 18.48 18.69
N LYS A 135 0.18 19.39 19.59
CA LYS A 135 1.25 20.37 19.33
C LYS A 135 2.61 19.70 19.46
N GLY A 136 3.66 20.43 19.08
CA GLY A 136 5.04 19.98 19.25
C GLY A 136 5.72 19.60 17.95
N LYS A 137 6.97 19.19 18.06
CA LYS A 137 7.86 18.85 16.96
C LYS A 137 8.31 17.38 16.99
N GLU A 138 7.51 16.52 17.60
CA GLU A 138 7.72 15.08 17.55
C GLU A 138 7.41 14.53 16.16
N ASN A 139 7.87 13.29 15.92
CA ASN A 139 7.57 12.58 14.67
C ASN A 139 6.07 12.30 14.51
N PHE A 140 5.67 12.02 13.30
CA PHE A 140 4.36 11.44 13.02
C PHE A 140 4.42 9.93 13.32
N GLY A 141 3.26 9.30 13.36
CA GLY A 141 3.15 7.85 13.55
C GLY A 141 1.91 7.29 12.88
N GLY A 142 2.06 6.11 12.27
CA GLY A 142 0.98 5.29 11.75
C GLY A 142 0.88 3.95 12.48
N GLY A 143 -0.26 3.29 12.35
CA GLY A 143 -0.54 2.02 13.00
C GLY A 143 -1.62 2.12 14.07
N ASN A 144 -2.01 0.99 14.66
CA ASN A 144 -3.12 0.93 15.63
C ASN A 144 -4.41 1.63 15.14
N ARG A 145 -4.63 1.66 13.83
CA ARG A 145 -5.77 2.32 13.15
C ARG A 145 -5.82 3.84 13.38
N ASP A 146 -4.66 4.46 13.66
CA ASP A 146 -4.50 5.88 13.97
C ASP A 146 -3.36 6.50 13.16
N ILE A 147 -3.51 7.74 12.75
CA ILE A 147 -2.42 8.59 12.26
C ILE A 147 -2.20 9.67 13.30
N LEU A 148 -1.03 9.64 13.93
CA LEU A 148 -0.61 10.60 14.94
C LEU A 148 0.21 11.73 14.32
N VAL A 149 -0.19 12.95 14.62
CA VAL A 149 0.38 14.18 14.06
C VAL A 149 0.84 15.13 15.17
N HIS A 150 2.04 15.69 15.00
CA HIS A 150 2.53 16.83 15.78
C HIS A 150 2.63 18.08 14.89
N THR A 151 1.82 19.10 15.20
CA THR A 151 1.62 20.23 14.27
C THR A 151 2.85 21.07 14.01
N GLY A 152 3.81 21.13 14.92
CA GLY A 152 5.09 21.82 14.71
C GLY A 152 5.93 21.14 13.61
N SER A 153 6.05 19.81 13.64
CA SER A 153 6.68 19.04 12.56
C SER A 153 5.86 19.14 11.27
N GLY A 154 4.53 19.09 11.37
CA GLY A 154 3.64 19.26 10.23
C GLY A 154 3.77 20.62 9.53
N ASP A 155 4.05 21.69 10.26
CA ASP A 155 4.31 23.02 9.70
C ASP A 155 5.67 23.06 8.98
N ASP A 156 6.71 22.42 9.54
CA ASP A 156 8.00 22.30 8.89
C ASP A 156 7.90 21.46 7.60
N LEU A 157 7.27 20.27 7.66
CA LEU A 157 7.04 19.40 6.50
C LEU A 157 6.24 20.10 5.40
N ARG A 158 5.19 20.85 5.77
CA ARG A 158 4.38 21.61 4.78
C ARG A 158 5.19 22.71 4.10
N ARG A 159 6.02 23.44 4.85
CA ARG A 159 6.90 24.47 4.30
C ARG A 159 7.89 23.86 3.30
N ASP A 160 8.37 22.67 3.60
CA ASP A 160 9.41 21.99 2.83
C ASP A 160 8.84 21.14 1.69
N GLY A 161 7.50 20.97 1.60
CA GLY A 161 6.81 20.27 0.52
C GLY A 161 6.74 18.74 0.68
N PHE A 162 6.69 18.25 1.93
CA PHE A 162 6.74 16.81 2.26
C PHE A 162 5.58 16.32 3.15
N LEU A 163 4.67 17.20 3.57
CA LEU A 163 3.63 16.83 4.52
C LEU A 163 2.73 15.70 4.02
N GLU A 164 2.35 15.78 2.76
CA GLU A 164 1.43 14.84 2.12
C GLU A 164 2.08 13.46 1.98
N GLU A 165 3.37 13.41 1.66
CA GLU A 165 4.15 12.16 1.55
C GLU A 165 4.31 11.48 2.91
N VAL A 166 4.62 12.24 3.97
CA VAL A 166 4.75 11.69 5.32
C VAL A 166 3.40 11.14 5.80
N ILE A 167 2.30 11.86 5.58
CA ILE A 167 0.95 11.34 5.91
C ILE A 167 0.64 10.07 5.10
N PHE A 168 1.06 10.01 3.85
CA PHE A 168 0.91 8.81 3.01
C PHE A 168 1.68 7.62 3.60
N HIS A 169 2.93 7.82 4.01
CA HIS A 169 3.76 6.82 4.67
C HIS A 169 3.07 6.28 5.95
N GLU A 170 2.53 7.14 6.81
CA GLU A 170 1.79 6.72 8.00
C GLU A 170 0.50 5.96 7.66
N GLY A 171 -0.14 6.30 6.55
CA GLY A 171 -1.26 5.54 6.00
C GLY A 171 -0.88 4.13 5.56
N CYS A 172 0.32 3.94 5.01
CA CYS A 172 0.84 2.62 4.67
C CYS A 172 1.02 1.75 5.91
N HIS A 173 1.59 2.28 7.00
CA HIS A 173 1.63 1.58 8.28
C HIS A 173 0.25 1.18 8.79
N THR A 174 -0.71 2.10 8.71
CA THR A 174 -2.06 1.89 9.26
C THR A 174 -2.82 0.77 8.55
N SER A 175 -2.64 0.63 7.22
CA SER A 175 -3.51 -0.22 6.41
C SER A 175 -2.82 -1.34 5.64
N LEU A 176 -1.49 -1.37 5.55
CA LEU A 176 -0.77 -2.36 4.75
C LEU A 176 0.16 -3.27 5.56
N ASP A 177 0.70 -2.82 6.69
CA ASP A 177 1.67 -3.59 7.47
C ASP A 177 1.11 -4.96 7.90
N ALA A 178 -0.13 -4.99 8.39
CA ALA A 178 -0.76 -6.23 8.84
C ALA A 178 -0.96 -7.20 7.67
N ASP A 179 -1.48 -6.71 6.53
CA ASP A 179 -1.70 -7.52 5.33
C ASP A 179 -0.39 -8.09 4.78
N ALA A 180 0.66 -7.27 4.72
CA ALA A 180 1.96 -7.69 4.22
C ALA A 180 2.64 -8.70 5.16
N LYS A 181 2.55 -8.49 6.48
CA LYS A 181 3.10 -9.40 7.50
C LYS A 181 2.51 -10.81 7.40
N GLU A 182 1.22 -10.92 7.08
CA GLU A 182 0.51 -12.18 6.93
C GLU A 182 0.67 -12.81 5.53
N ASN A 183 1.19 -12.06 4.56
CA ASN A 183 1.30 -12.51 3.17
C ASN A 183 2.70 -13.08 2.87
N PRO A 184 2.86 -14.40 2.66
CA PRO A 184 4.15 -15.00 2.32
C PRO A 184 4.81 -14.42 1.06
N ALA A 185 4.02 -13.79 0.17
CA ALA A 185 4.55 -13.16 -1.03
C ALA A 185 5.35 -11.89 -0.72
N TRP A 186 5.06 -11.17 0.36
CA TRP A 186 5.88 -10.04 0.81
C TRP A 186 7.28 -10.50 1.24
N GLU A 187 7.34 -11.52 2.10
CA GLU A 187 8.60 -12.09 2.54
C GLU A 187 9.42 -12.63 1.36
N LYS A 188 8.75 -13.29 0.42
CA LYS A 188 9.40 -13.76 -0.82
C LYS A 188 9.94 -12.58 -1.64
N ALA A 189 9.19 -11.52 -1.81
CA ALA A 189 9.64 -10.31 -2.54
C ALA A 189 10.85 -9.69 -1.86
N ARG A 190 10.83 -9.58 -0.52
CA ARG A 190 11.94 -9.07 0.29
C ARG A 190 13.22 -9.90 0.11
N LEU A 191 13.10 -11.24 0.05
CA LEU A 191 14.23 -12.14 -0.14
C LEU A 191 14.78 -12.18 -1.57
N LEU A 192 13.98 -11.79 -2.56
CA LEU A 192 14.39 -11.73 -3.97
C LEU A 192 15.08 -10.41 -4.33
N ASP A 193 14.87 -9.36 -3.55
CA ASP A 193 15.58 -8.10 -3.69
C ASP A 193 16.88 -8.19 -2.88
N ASP A 194 18.01 -7.86 -3.51
CA ASP A 194 19.33 -7.97 -2.88
C ASP A 194 19.60 -6.87 -1.84
N ASP A 195 18.68 -5.88 -1.70
CA ASP A 195 18.89 -4.71 -0.85
C ASP A 195 17.56 -4.17 -0.28
N PHE A 196 17.68 -3.16 0.58
CA PHE A 196 16.57 -2.36 1.08
C PHE A 196 16.60 -0.97 0.45
N ILE A 197 15.42 -0.36 0.33
CA ILE A 197 15.31 0.99 -0.25
C ILE A 197 15.93 2.04 0.68
N SER A 198 15.90 1.80 1.99
CA SER A 198 16.45 2.72 3.00
C SER A 198 17.17 1.99 4.12
N ALA A 199 18.08 2.71 4.80
CA ALA A 199 18.73 2.21 6.02
C ALA A 199 17.68 1.95 7.11
N TYR A 200 16.63 2.76 7.18
CA TYR A 200 15.56 2.59 8.16
C TYR A 200 14.76 1.30 7.91
N ALA A 201 14.48 0.95 6.66
CA ALA A 201 13.88 -0.33 6.31
C ALA A 201 14.80 -1.52 6.62
N LEU A 202 16.11 -1.37 6.40
CA LEU A 202 17.11 -2.40 6.74
C LEU A 202 17.20 -2.64 8.24
N ASP A 203 17.21 -1.56 9.04
CA ASP A 203 17.27 -1.64 10.49
C ASP A 203 16.01 -2.22 11.13
N PHE A 204 14.85 -1.99 10.51
CA PHE A 204 13.53 -2.41 11.00
C PHE A 204 12.68 -3.14 9.94
N PRO A 205 13.17 -4.25 9.36
CA PRO A 205 12.58 -4.88 8.17
C PRO A 205 11.16 -5.43 8.35
N HIS A 206 10.76 -5.72 9.61
CA HIS A 206 9.41 -6.23 9.92
C HIS A 206 8.42 -5.12 10.34
N ARG A 207 8.88 -3.88 10.40
CA ARG A 207 8.08 -2.74 10.82
C ARG A 207 8.00 -1.64 9.76
N GLU A 208 9.11 -1.36 9.09
CA GLU A 208 9.25 -0.18 8.24
C GLU A 208 9.30 -0.50 6.72
N ASP A 209 9.76 -1.69 6.34
CA ASP A 209 10.05 -2.02 4.94
C ASP A 209 8.83 -1.88 4.01
N VAL A 210 7.61 -2.17 4.50
CA VAL A 210 6.36 -2.00 3.75
C VAL A 210 6.09 -0.52 3.50
N ALA A 211 6.10 0.29 4.55
CA ALA A 211 5.80 1.71 4.48
C ALA A 211 6.86 2.48 3.68
N GLU A 212 8.16 2.17 3.90
CA GLU A 212 9.28 2.72 3.14
C GLU A 212 9.22 2.39 1.63
N SER A 213 8.72 1.21 1.26
CA SER A 213 8.54 0.80 -0.14
C SER A 213 7.26 1.34 -0.78
N CYS A 214 6.24 1.61 0.02
CA CYS A 214 4.89 1.96 -0.40
C CYS A 214 4.83 3.30 -1.15
N LEU A 215 5.42 4.35 -0.61
CA LEU A 215 5.48 5.66 -1.28
C LEU A 215 6.30 5.57 -2.57
N MET A 216 7.36 4.76 -2.60
CA MET A 216 8.18 4.53 -3.79
C MET A 216 7.35 3.91 -4.91
N TYR A 217 6.56 2.88 -4.58
CA TYR A 217 5.63 2.29 -5.52
C TYR A 217 4.61 3.30 -6.04
N PHE A 218 3.97 4.06 -5.15
CA PHE A 218 3.00 5.09 -5.53
C PHE A 218 3.61 6.13 -6.47
N ALA A 219 4.80 6.64 -6.16
CA ALA A 219 5.50 7.61 -6.99
C ALA A 219 5.80 7.06 -8.39
N LEU A 220 6.26 5.80 -8.49
CA LEU A 220 6.57 5.16 -9.78
C LEU A 220 5.33 4.97 -10.65
N LYS A 221 4.22 4.54 -10.06
CA LYS A 221 3.04 4.09 -10.81
C LYS A 221 2.01 5.19 -11.03
N TYR A 222 1.82 6.07 -10.06
CA TYR A 222 0.74 7.05 -10.06
C TYR A 222 1.23 8.49 -10.22
N ARG A 223 2.52 8.75 -9.96
CA ARG A 223 3.15 10.08 -10.14
C ARG A 223 4.46 10.01 -10.91
N PRO A 224 4.54 9.25 -12.02
CA PRO A 224 5.77 9.18 -12.81
C PRO A 224 6.19 10.55 -13.42
N ASP A 225 5.25 11.49 -13.49
CA ASP A 225 5.47 12.88 -13.92
C ASP A 225 6.17 13.75 -12.86
N ARG A 226 6.19 13.30 -11.59
CA ARG A 226 6.69 14.08 -10.45
C ARG A 226 7.93 13.49 -9.78
N ILE A 227 8.37 12.32 -10.19
CA ILE A 227 9.57 11.68 -9.66
C ILE A 227 10.72 11.72 -10.68
N PRO A 228 11.92 12.19 -10.32
CA PRO A 228 13.07 12.24 -11.21
C PRO A 228 13.47 10.87 -11.77
N ASN A 229 13.89 10.81 -13.04
CA ASN A 229 14.27 9.55 -13.68
C ASN A 229 15.40 8.82 -12.96
N GLY A 230 16.34 9.53 -12.35
CA GLY A 230 17.40 8.92 -11.54
C GLY A 230 16.86 8.16 -10.35
N ILE A 231 15.87 8.73 -9.65
CA ILE A 231 15.21 8.09 -8.51
C ILE A 231 14.37 6.89 -8.98
N LYS A 232 13.62 7.00 -10.09
CA LYS A 232 12.88 5.86 -10.68
C LYS A 232 13.79 4.67 -10.93
N ASN A 233 14.92 4.91 -11.61
CA ASN A 233 15.88 3.85 -11.93
C ASN A 233 16.48 3.23 -10.68
N LEU A 234 16.76 4.04 -9.67
CA LEU A 234 17.29 3.59 -8.39
C LEU A 234 16.31 2.68 -7.66
N ILE A 235 15.03 3.06 -7.56
CA ILE A 235 13.98 2.25 -6.95
C ILE A 235 13.84 0.91 -7.67
N LEU A 236 13.69 0.93 -9.01
CA LEU A 236 13.52 -0.27 -9.83
C LEU A 236 14.74 -1.19 -9.81
N LYS A 237 15.93 -0.66 -9.55
CA LYS A 237 17.14 -1.45 -9.36
C LYS A 237 17.21 -2.06 -7.96
N THR A 238 16.75 -1.35 -6.92
CA THR A 238 16.96 -1.74 -5.52
C THR A 238 15.88 -2.69 -5.01
N ILE A 239 14.60 -2.43 -5.35
CA ILE A 239 13.45 -3.19 -4.81
C ILE A 239 12.46 -3.66 -5.88
N PRO A 240 12.91 -4.23 -7.02
CA PRO A 240 12.01 -4.61 -8.11
C PRO A 240 10.93 -5.61 -7.69
N SER A 241 11.26 -6.59 -6.86
CA SER A 241 10.32 -7.62 -6.42
C SER A 241 9.26 -7.08 -5.45
N ARG A 242 9.63 -6.11 -4.60
CA ARG A 242 8.66 -5.40 -3.75
C ARG A 242 7.71 -4.53 -4.59
N ILE A 243 8.21 -3.90 -5.65
CA ILE A 243 7.36 -3.16 -6.61
C ILE A 243 6.36 -4.11 -7.29
N ASP A 244 6.81 -5.29 -7.73
CA ASP A 244 5.94 -6.33 -8.30
C ASP A 244 4.91 -6.86 -7.29
N TYR A 245 5.29 -6.96 -6.01
CA TYR A 245 4.34 -7.30 -4.95
C TYR A 245 3.21 -6.27 -4.85
N PHE A 246 3.53 -4.99 -4.79
CA PHE A 246 2.51 -3.93 -4.77
C PHE A 246 1.62 -3.97 -6.01
N ASP A 247 2.20 -4.14 -7.20
CA ASP A 247 1.44 -4.27 -8.45
C ASP A 247 0.43 -5.41 -8.41
N LYS A 248 0.74 -6.49 -7.69
CA LYS A 248 -0.07 -7.70 -7.66
C LYS A 248 -1.08 -7.73 -6.51
N TYR A 249 -0.69 -7.23 -5.34
CA TYR A 249 -1.46 -7.44 -4.10
C TYR A 249 -2.03 -6.15 -3.50
N VAL A 250 -1.52 -4.97 -3.89
CA VAL A 250 -1.95 -3.69 -3.33
C VAL A 250 -2.61 -2.84 -4.41
N ILE A 251 -3.92 -2.73 -4.32
CA ILE A 251 -4.71 -1.98 -5.30
C ILE A 251 -4.99 -0.58 -4.75
N PHE A 252 -4.23 0.41 -5.23
CA PHE A 252 -4.52 1.82 -4.97
C PHE A 252 -5.70 2.28 -5.84
N ASP A 253 -6.88 1.73 -5.56
CA ASP A 253 -8.10 2.00 -6.29
C ASP A 253 -9.03 2.90 -5.50
N ASN A 254 -8.84 4.16 -5.65
CA ASN A 254 -9.97 4.99 -5.36
C ASN A 254 -10.33 5.69 -6.68
N ASP A 255 -11.53 5.44 -7.13
CA ASP A 255 -12.01 5.84 -8.45
C ASP A 255 -11.85 7.32 -8.71
N THR A 256 -11.98 8.14 -7.67
CA THR A 256 -11.88 9.60 -7.76
C THR A 256 -10.43 10.05 -7.78
N TYR A 257 -9.59 9.45 -6.94
CA TYR A 257 -8.19 9.85 -6.82
C TYR A 257 -7.37 9.38 -8.03
N VAL A 258 -7.45 8.11 -8.40
CA VAL A 258 -6.73 7.55 -9.55
C VAL A 258 -7.20 8.22 -10.85
N ALA A 259 -8.51 8.43 -11.03
CA ALA A 259 -9.04 9.16 -12.18
C ALA A 259 -8.56 10.63 -12.22
N SER A 260 -8.46 11.29 -11.07
CA SER A 260 -7.97 12.68 -10.98
C SER A 260 -6.48 12.82 -11.30
N LEU A 261 -5.71 11.74 -11.11
CA LEU A 261 -4.29 11.69 -11.47
C LEU A 261 -4.05 11.46 -12.96
N GLY A 262 -5.10 11.16 -13.74
CA GLY A 262 -4.99 10.84 -15.17
C GLY A 262 -4.29 9.48 -15.44
N VAL A 263 -4.17 8.65 -14.44
CA VAL A 263 -3.62 7.29 -14.56
C VAL A 263 -4.78 6.32 -14.74
N ALA A 264 -4.85 5.68 -15.89
CA ALA A 264 -5.84 4.63 -16.10
C ALA A 264 -5.56 3.46 -15.14
N PRO A 265 -6.56 2.96 -14.40
CA PRO A 265 -6.41 1.74 -13.62
C PRO A 265 -5.97 0.59 -14.53
N LYS A 266 -5.20 -0.37 -13.98
CA LYS A 266 -4.82 -1.58 -14.70
C LYS A 266 -5.67 -2.74 -14.28
N THR A 267 -5.90 -3.68 -15.20
CA THR A 267 -6.46 -4.99 -14.86
C THR A 267 -5.49 -5.75 -13.96
N LEU A 268 -5.96 -6.19 -12.78
CA LEU A 268 -5.20 -6.95 -11.79
C LEU A 268 -6.07 -8.07 -11.22
N GLY A 269 -5.48 -9.21 -10.86
CA GLY A 269 -6.22 -10.35 -10.30
C GLY A 269 -7.27 -10.93 -11.25
N PHE A 270 -7.15 -10.68 -12.57
CA PHE A 270 -8.09 -11.07 -13.59
C PHE A 270 -7.35 -11.54 -14.84
N ASN A 271 -7.60 -12.77 -15.28
CA ASN A 271 -7.00 -13.33 -16.48
C ASN A 271 -7.89 -13.05 -17.69
N GLU A 272 -7.46 -12.16 -18.56
CA GLU A 272 -8.20 -11.78 -19.77
C GLU A 272 -8.19 -12.91 -20.81
N LEU A 273 -9.32 -13.10 -21.44
CA LEU A 273 -9.55 -14.08 -22.50
C LEU A 273 -9.99 -13.36 -23.78
N SER A 274 -9.73 -13.99 -24.92
CA SER A 274 -10.30 -13.51 -26.20
C SER A 274 -11.82 -13.66 -26.23
N CYS A 275 -12.53 -12.67 -26.75
CA CYS A 275 -13.97 -12.78 -27.02
C CYS A 275 -14.35 -14.00 -27.90
N GLY A 276 -13.42 -14.46 -28.75
CA GLY A 276 -13.62 -15.68 -29.53
C GLY A 276 -13.72 -16.96 -28.69
N SER A 277 -13.28 -16.92 -27.43
CA SER A 277 -13.39 -18.06 -26.51
C SER A 277 -14.76 -18.14 -25.82
N GLU A 278 -15.66 -17.21 -26.03
CA GLU A 278 -16.98 -17.19 -25.35
C GLU A 278 -17.74 -18.50 -25.54
N VAL A 279 -17.75 -19.02 -26.76
CA VAL A 279 -18.51 -20.23 -27.12
C VAL A 279 -18.11 -21.51 -26.40
N ILE A 280 -16.92 -21.51 -25.82
CA ILE A 280 -16.37 -22.65 -25.05
C ILE A 280 -16.14 -22.32 -23.57
N THR A 281 -16.43 -21.09 -23.14
CA THR A 281 -16.16 -20.62 -21.79
C THR A 281 -17.44 -20.63 -20.95
N LYS A 282 -17.39 -21.27 -19.79
CA LYS A 282 -18.50 -21.34 -18.84
C LYS A 282 -17.97 -21.48 -17.42
N SER A 283 -18.83 -21.21 -16.45
CA SER A 283 -18.55 -21.49 -15.04
C SER A 283 -18.39 -22.98 -14.78
N THR A 284 -17.43 -23.39 -13.95
CA THR A 284 -17.11 -24.80 -13.71
C THR A 284 -17.16 -25.19 -12.23
N GLY A 285 -17.92 -24.49 -11.42
CA GLY A 285 -18.08 -24.75 -9.99
C GLY A 285 -17.96 -23.47 -9.17
N SER A 286 -18.11 -23.60 -7.86
CA SER A 286 -17.88 -22.51 -6.90
C SER A 286 -16.45 -22.63 -6.38
N GLY A 287 -15.52 -21.90 -6.96
CA GLY A 287 -14.18 -21.72 -6.43
C GLY A 287 -14.19 -20.84 -5.17
N LYS A 288 -13.00 -20.48 -4.67
CA LYS A 288 -12.86 -19.48 -3.60
C LYS A 288 -13.62 -18.20 -4.00
N SER A 289 -14.39 -17.63 -3.06
CA SER A 289 -15.03 -16.32 -3.25
C SER A 289 -13.98 -15.22 -3.32
N VAL A 290 -14.15 -14.30 -4.24
CA VAL A 290 -13.27 -13.15 -4.47
C VAL A 290 -14.10 -11.92 -4.84
N GLY A 291 -13.61 -10.74 -4.48
CA GLY A 291 -14.13 -9.45 -4.91
C GLY A 291 -13.56 -9.07 -6.28
N LEU A 292 -14.42 -8.73 -7.23
CA LEU A 292 -14.04 -8.19 -8.53
C LEU A 292 -14.58 -6.77 -8.68
N LYS A 293 -13.69 -5.79 -8.86
CA LYS A 293 -14.06 -4.43 -9.21
C LYS A 293 -13.96 -4.27 -10.72
N ILE A 294 -15.01 -3.79 -11.37
CA ILE A 294 -15.07 -3.64 -12.82
C ILE A 294 -15.15 -2.17 -13.15
N PHE A 295 -14.21 -1.69 -13.94
CA PHE A 295 -14.08 -0.30 -14.34
C PHE A 295 -14.30 -0.15 -15.86
N ASN A 296 -15.27 0.68 -16.24
CA ASN A 296 -15.51 1.04 -17.64
C ASN A 296 -14.66 2.27 -18.01
N ASN A 297 -13.50 2.04 -18.59
CA ASN A 297 -12.61 3.10 -19.08
C ASN A 297 -12.92 3.52 -20.52
N SER A 298 -13.93 2.95 -21.16
CA SER A 298 -14.34 3.31 -22.50
C SER A 298 -15.23 4.56 -22.54
N ASN A 299 -15.44 5.10 -23.73
CA ASN A 299 -16.30 6.26 -23.94
C ASN A 299 -17.81 5.90 -24.10
N SER A 300 -18.19 4.66 -23.86
CA SER A 300 -19.57 4.17 -24.07
C SER A 300 -20.09 3.38 -22.88
N THR A 301 -21.41 3.23 -22.80
CA THR A 301 -22.04 2.35 -21.82
C THR A 301 -21.81 0.89 -22.19
N MET A 302 -21.46 0.05 -21.22
CA MET A 302 -21.29 -1.37 -21.39
C MET A 302 -22.18 -2.19 -20.46
N LEU A 303 -22.43 -3.44 -20.83
CA LEU A 303 -23.17 -4.43 -20.07
C LEU A 303 -22.19 -5.49 -19.57
N ILE A 304 -22.28 -5.84 -18.28
CA ILE A 304 -21.43 -6.84 -17.64
C ILE A 304 -22.26 -8.10 -17.39
N HIS A 305 -21.75 -9.20 -17.90
CA HIS A 305 -22.42 -10.51 -17.84
C HIS A 305 -21.53 -11.51 -17.12
N TRP A 306 -22.13 -12.34 -16.30
CA TRP A 306 -21.55 -13.59 -15.85
C TRP A 306 -21.88 -14.68 -16.88
N LEU A 307 -20.91 -15.51 -17.24
CA LEU A 307 -21.15 -16.71 -18.05
C LEU A 307 -21.50 -17.87 -17.11
N ASP A 308 -22.75 -18.30 -17.15
CA ASP A 308 -23.28 -19.32 -16.24
C ASP A 308 -22.68 -20.71 -16.50
N TYR A 309 -23.19 -21.73 -15.82
CA TYR A 309 -22.67 -23.10 -15.90
C TYR A 309 -22.99 -23.76 -17.26
N ASP A 310 -23.87 -23.21 -18.06
CA ASP A 310 -24.16 -23.61 -19.43
C ASP A 310 -23.47 -22.73 -20.47
N GLY A 311 -22.76 -21.67 -20.03
CA GLY A 311 -22.10 -20.70 -20.88
C GLY A 311 -23.00 -19.55 -21.34
N ASN A 312 -24.21 -19.44 -20.79
CA ASN A 312 -25.11 -18.36 -21.16
C ASN A 312 -24.74 -17.05 -20.43
N ARG A 313 -24.94 -15.93 -21.12
CA ARG A 313 -24.77 -14.60 -20.55
C ARG A 313 -25.90 -14.28 -19.56
N LYS A 314 -25.58 -14.04 -18.31
CA LYS A 314 -26.47 -13.49 -17.28
C LYS A 314 -26.08 -12.04 -17.02
N LEU A 315 -26.94 -11.10 -17.36
CA LEU A 315 -26.68 -9.67 -17.13
C LEU A 315 -26.69 -9.36 -15.63
N TYR A 316 -25.62 -8.72 -15.16
CA TYR A 316 -25.45 -8.28 -13.78
C TYR A 316 -25.43 -6.75 -13.66
N HIS A 317 -24.66 -6.08 -14.52
CA HIS A 317 -24.48 -4.63 -14.40
C HIS A 317 -24.56 -3.94 -15.76
N LYS A 318 -24.96 -2.64 -15.69
CA LYS A 318 -24.86 -1.69 -16.79
C LYS A 318 -24.00 -0.53 -16.29
N ILE A 319 -22.82 -0.35 -16.88
CA ILE A 319 -21.83 0.63 -16.44
C ILE A 319 -21.70 1.72 -17.50
N LYS A 320 -21.95 2.97 -17.11
CA LYS A 320 -21.71 4.14 -17.99
C LYS A 320 -20.21 4.36 -18.15
N SER A 321 -19.83 5.11 -19.19
CA SER A 321 -18.44 5.60 -19.35
C SER A 321 -17.87 6.18 -18.06
N GLY A 322 -16.66 5.79 -17.68
CA GLY A 322 -15.98 6.20 -16.44
C GLY A 322 -16.58 5.61 -15.16
N GLY A 323 -17.60 4.78 -15.24
CA GLY A 323 -18.28 4.18 -14.09
C GLY A 323 -17.61 2.89 -13.60
N THR A 324 -17.90 2.53 -12.35
CA THR A 324 -17.36 1.36 -11.66
C THR A 324 -18.47 0.59 -10.96
N VAL A 325 -18.29 -0.72 -10.81
CA VAL A 325 -19.09 -1.58 -9.94
C VAL A 325 -18.19 -2.58 -9.20
N SER A 326 -18.63 -2.99 -8.01
CA SER A 326 -18.00 -4.08 -7.27
C SER A 326 -18.91 -5.30 -7.30
N GLN A 327 -18.34 -6.47 -7.52
CA GLN A 327 -19.03 -7.74 -7.65
C GLN A 327 -18.32 -8.81 -6.84
N GLU A 328 -19.04 -9.44 -5.92
CA GLU A 328 -18.60 -10.70 -5.31
C GLU A 328 -18.79 -11.83 -6.31
N THR A 329 -17.75 -12.64 -6.51
CA THR A 329 -17.74 -13.74 -7.48
C THR A 329 -16.87 -14.89 -6.99
N SER A 330 -16.54 -15.83 -7.87
CA SER A 330 -15.66 -16.97 -7.58
C SER A 330 -14.57 -17.10 -8.64
N LEU A 331 -13.43 -17.71 -8.28
CA LEU A 331 -12.27 -17.88 -9.17
C LEU A 331 -12.59 -18.64 -10.48
N LEU A 332 -13.65 -19.45 -10.51
CA LEU A 332 -14.06 -20.26 -11.67
C LEU A 332 -15.26 -19.65 -12.43
N HIS A 333 -15.59 -18.40 -12.15
CA HIS A 333 -16.69 -17.69 -12.78
C HIS A 333 -16.18 -16.70 -13.84
N PRO A 334 -16.31 -17.01 -15.13
CA PRO A 334 -15.94 -16.07 -16.18
C PRO A 334 -16.96 -14.93 -16.30
N TRP A 335 -16.42 -13.76 -16.63
CA TRP A 335 -17.16 -12.53 -16.83
C TRP A 335 -16.92 -12.00 -18.24
N LEU A 336 -17.94 -11.35 -18.81
CA LEU A 336 -17.93 -10.78 -20.16
C LEU A 336 -18.51 -9.37 -20.12
N ALA A 337 -17.81 -8.43 -20.73
CA ALA A 337 -18.33 -7.11 -21.04
C ALA A 337 -18.80 -7.07 -22.49
N SER A 338 -19.96 -6.52 -22.71
CA SER A 338 -20.47 -6.28 -24.06
C SER A 338 -20.91 -4.84 -24.25
N SER A 339 -20.95 -4.39 -25.49
CA SER A 339 -21.66 -3.19 -25.87
C SER A 339 -23.21 -3.37 -25.68
N THR A 340 -23.94 -2.29 -25.74
CA THR A 340 -25.42 -2.32 -25.59
C THR A 340 -26.15 -3.09 -26.69
N ASN A 341 -25.49 -3.32 -27.83
CA ASN A 341 -25.98 -4.16 -28.91
C ASN A 341 -25.57 -5.64 -28.81
N GLY A 342 -24.88 -6.01 -27.72
CA GLY A 342 -24.48 -7.39 -27.41
C GLY A 342 -23.14 -7.84 -27.95
N THR A 343 -22.38 -6.98 -28.67
CA THR A 343 -21.03 -7.33 -29.14
C THR A 343 -20.07 -7.47 -27.95
N CYS A 344 -19.33 -8.57 -27.83
CA CYS A 344 -18.31 -8.75 -26.81
C CYS A 344 -17.20 -7.70 -26.98
N LEU A 345 -16.83 -7.05 -25.87
CA LEU A 345 -15.76 -6.06 -25.80
C LEU A 345 -14.53 -6.64 -25.11
N ALA A 346 -14.75 -7.36 -24.00
CA ALA A 346 -13.72 -8.00 -23.22
C ALA A 346 -14.32 -9.16 -22.42
N MET A 347 -13.50 -10.15 -22.05
CA MET A 347 -13.90 -11.22 -21.14
C MET A 347 -12.70 -11.79 -20.39
N GLY A 348 -12.96 -12.51 -19.32
CA GLY A 348 -11.89 -13.16 -18.54
C GLY A 348 -12.41 -13.83 -17.28
N ILE A 349 -11.48 -14.31 -16.45
CA ILE A 349 -11.77 -15.08 -15.25
C ILE A 349 -10.96 -14.48 -14.08
N PRO A 350 -11.59 -14.22 -12.93
CA PRO A 350 -10.84 -13.83 -11.71
C PRO A 350 -9.84 -14.91 -11.31
N VAL A 351 -8.64 -14.50 -10.96
CA VAL A 351 -7.59 -15.39 -10.42
C VAL A 351 -7.27 -15.04 -8.96
N ASP A 352 -7.74 -13.88 -8.50
CA ASP A 352 -7.72 -13.40 -7.11
C ASP A 352 -8.74 -12.27 -6.95
N ASN A 353 -8.80 -11.63 -5.75
CA ASN A 353 -9.43 -10.32 -5.62
C ASN A 353 -8.80 -9.38 -6.64
N GLY A 354 -9.62 -8.63 -7.38
CA GLY A 354 -9.02 -7.92 -8.49
C GLY A 354 -9.83 -6.75 -9.05
N ILE A 355 -9.18 -6.09 -10.00
CA ILE A 355 -9.77 -5.05 -10.84
C ILE A 355 -9.76 -5.53 -12.28
N TRP A 356 -10.87 -5.38 -12.95
CA TRP A 356 -10.98 -5.55 -14.39
C TRP A 356 -11.26 -4.22 -15.06
N VAL A 357 -10.31 -3.72 -15.82
CA VAL A 357 -10.39 -2.47 -16.57
C VAL A 357 -10.74 -2.78 -18.01
N ILE A 358 -11.80 -2.19 -18.51
CA ILE A 358 -12.29 -2.41 -19.88
C ILE A 358 -12.17 -1.09 -20.63
N ASN A 359 -11.33 -1.07 -21.68
CA ASN A 359 -11.00 0.11 -22.51
C ASN A 359 -11.88 0.22 -23.75
#